data_8002fec1c600789fad15c6ffa962c427
#
_entry.id   8002fec1c600789fad15c6ffa962c427
#
_cell.length_a   1.000
_cell.length_b   1.000
_cell.length_c   1.000
_cell.angle_alpha   90.00
_cell.angle_beta   90.00
_cell.angle_gamma   90.00
#
_symmetry.space_group_name_H-M   'P 1'
#
loop_
_entity.id
_entity.type
_entity.pdbx_description
1 polymer ?
#
loop_
_entity_poly.entity_id
_entity_poly.type
_entity_poly.pdbx_seq_one_letter_code
_entity_poly.pdbx_strand_id
1 'polypeptide(L)'
;EAEGVVTIARIVDGHPAFVEGGLPADSLGRLLVRRGTISESTLAMVEEERMLLQGRLRFGEVAQRLGVLSAEALRHALREQVRGKLARCLHWERTQHVFVAGEVKVEPLPDGPLAMEPLLLHGVARHFSLERMRNLLKPALNERAELWGRREDIESRLELDDEQKKLLSDSL
;
A
#
# COMPACT_ATOMS: atom_id res chain seq x y z
N GLU A 1 16.68 2.34 10.88
CA GLU A 1 17.36 2.45 9.57
C GLU A 1 17.29 1.09 8.89
N ALA A 2 16.56 1.01 7.78
CA ALA A 2 16.56 -0.19 6.94
C ALA A 2 17.63 0.02 5.85
N GLU A 3 18.89 -0.04 6.22
CA GLU A 3 19.99 0.01 5.25
C GLU A 3 19.85 -1.16 4.27
N GLY A 4 19.84 -0.85 2.98
CA GLY A 4 19.80 -1.84 1.90
C GLY A 4 18.41 -2.34 1.49
N VAL A 5 17.31 -1.80 2.04
CA VAL A 5 15.97 -2.16 1.57
C VAL A 5 15.63 -1.39 0.30
N VAL A 6 15.34 -2.13 -0.76
CA VAL A 6 14.89 -1.57 -2.03
C VAL A 6 13.42 -1.90 -2.24
N THR A 7 12.64 -0.89 -2.59
CA THR A 7 11.25 -1.04 -3.01
C THR A 7 11.11 -0.46 -4.41
N ILE A 8 10.58 -1.26 -5.32
CA ILE A 8 10.35 -0.85 -6.71
C ILE A 8 8.84 -0.75 -6.92
N ALA A 9 8.34 0.46 -7.15
CA ALA A 9 6.96 0.69 -7.51
C ALA A 9 6.81 0.83 -9.02
N ARG A 10 5.87 0.12 -9.59
CA ARG A 10 5.45 0.23 -11.00
C ARG A 10 4.21 1.10 -11.05
N ILE A 11 4.32 2.23 -11.73
CA ILE A 11 3.25 3.22 -11.85
C ILE A 11 2.79 3.25 -13.30
N VAL A 12 1.49 3.10 -13.52
CA VAL A 12 0.86 3.16 -14.84
C VAL A 12 -0.20 4.27 -14.79
N ASP A 13 -0.10 5.22 -15.69
CA ASP A 13 -1.03 6.36 -15.78
C ASP A 13 -1.22 7.10 -14.43
N GLY A 14 -0.11 7.26 -13.68
CA GLY A 14 -0.13 7.91 -12.36
C GLY A 14 -0.60 7.04 -11.20
N HIS A 15 -0.98 5.80 -11.45
CA HIS A 15 -1.52 4.88 -10.44
C HIS A 15 -0.58 3.72 -10.15
N PRO A 16 -0.41 3.32 -8.88
CA PRO A 16 0.35 2.14 -8.52
C PRO A 16 -0.30 0.86 -9.06
N ALA A 17 0.46 0.14 -9.88
CA ALA A 17 0.01 -1.12 -10.47
C ALA A 17 0.69 -2.33 -9.82
N PHE A 18 1.91 -2.17 -9.31
CA PHE A 18 2.65 -3.26 -8.71
C PHE A 18 3.77 -2.74 -7.81
N VAL A 19 4.13 -3.51 -6.78
CA VAL A 19 5.27 -3.20 -5.89
C VAL A 19 6.05 -4.47 -5.57
N GLU A 20 7.33 -4.45 -5.89
CA GLU A 20 8.27 -5.52 -5.54
C GLU A 20 9.31 -5.06 -4.52
N GLY A 21 10.02 -5.99 -3.92
CA GLY A 21 10.98 -5.70 -2.85
C GLY A 21 10.28 -5.35 -1.53
N GLY A 22 10.93 -4.50 -0.74
CA GLY A 22 10.51 -4.15 0.61
C GLY A 22 11.04 -5.11 1.67
N LEU A 23 10.55 -4.98 2.89
CA LEU A 23 10.96 -5.85 4.00
C LEU A 23 10.36 -7.25 3.89
N PRO A 24 11.04 -8.30 4.39
CA PRO A 24 10.46 -9.65 4.47
C PRO A 24 9.12 -9.68 5.24
N ALA A 25 8.97 -8.80 6.24
CA ALA A 25 7.72 -8.61 6.98
C ALA A 25 6.54 -8.12 6.11
N ASP A 26 6.81 -7.58 4.92
CA ASP A 26 5.80 -7.10 3.98
C ASP A 26 5.40 -8.18 2.93
N SER A 27 5.90 -9.40 3.10
CA SER A 27 5.46 -10.52 2.27
C SER A 27 3.96 -10.79 2.45
N LEU A 28 3.33 -11.35 1.41
CA LEU A 28 1.90 -11.66 1.43
C LEU A 28 1.54 -12.59 2.58
N GLY A 29 2.33 -13.64 2.80
CA GLY A 29 2.11 -14.59 3.89
C GLY A 29 2.14 -13.91 5.27
N ARG A 30 3.12 -13.05 5.51
CA ARG A 30 3.20 -12.29 6.77
C ARG A 30 2.09 -11.28 6.95
N LEU A 31 1.62 -10.66 5.87
CA LEU A 31 0.43 -9.80 5.92
C LEU A 31 -0.80 -10.58 6.37
N LEU A 32 -1.04 -11.76 5.79
CA LEU A 32 -2.18 -12.61 6.10
C LEU A 32 -2.16 -13.11 7.55
N VAL A 33 -0.98 -13.47 8.09
CA VAL A 33 -0.84 -13.83 9.50
C VAL A 33 -1.15 -12.64 10.41
N ARG A 34 -0.59 -11.46 10.14
CA ARG A 34 -0.89 -10.24 10.94
C ARG A 34 -2.38 -9.88 10.95
N ARG A 35 -3.09 -10.20 9.88
CA ARG A 35 -4.53 -10.00 9.75
C ARG A 35 -5.36 -11.11 10.42
N GLY A 36 -4.72 -12.16 10.89
CA GLY A 36 -5.41 -13.34 11.40
C GLY A 36 -6.18 -14.14 10.32
N THR A 37 -5.90 -13.88 9.04
CA THR A 37 -6.53 -14.60 7.92
C THR A 37 -6.00 -16.03 7.83
N ILE A 38 -4.73 -16.23 8.14
CA ILE A 38 -4.09 -17.55 8.25
C ILE A 38 -3.26 -17.62 9.55
N SER A 39 -3.00 -18.85 10.02
CA SER A 39 -2.12 -19.09 11.14
C SER A 39 -0.64 -19.15 10.72
N GLU A 40 0.29 -19.06 11.67
CA GLU A 40 1.72 -19.30 11.41
C GLU A 40 1.97 -20.72 10.89
N SER A 41 1.24 -21.72 11.39
CA SER A 41 1.34 -23.10 10.89
C SER A 41 0.86 -23.22 9.45
N THR A 42 -0.21 -22.52 9.08
CA THR A 42 -0.69 -22.46 7.70
C THR A 42 0.32 -21.77 6.79
N LEU A 43 0.94 -20.66 7.25
CA LEU A 43 2.01 -20.00 6.51
C LEU A 43 3.17 -20.96 6.24
N ALA A 44 3.62 -21.69 7.26
CA ALA A 44 4.72 -22.66 7.12
C ALA A 44 4.37 -23.76 6.11
N MET A 45 3.16 -24.30 6.15
CA MET A 45 2.67 -25.32 5.20
C MET A 45 2.68 -24.81 3.76
N VAL A 46 2.22 -23.58 3.50
CA VAL A 46 2.22 -22.99 2.15
C VAL A 46 3.64 -22.76 1.65
N GLU A 47 4.55 -22.31 2.51
CA GLU A 47 5.95 -22.08 2.15
C GLU A 47 6.67 -23.41 1.88
N GLU A 48 6.40 -24.47 2.64
CA GLU A 48 6.94 -25.80 2.40
C GLU A 48 6.50 -26.33 1.02
N GLU A 49 5.20 -26.26 0.71
CA GLU A 49 4.69 -26.67 -0.59
C GLU A 49 5.32 -25.85 -1.73
N ARG A 50 5.51 -24.53 -1.51
CA ARG A 50 6.18 -23.65 -2.48
C ARG A 50 7.63 -24.08 -2.74
N MET A 51 8.35 -24.51 -1.70
CA MET A 51 9.71 -25.04 -1.84
C MET A 51 9.72 -26.36 -2.62
N LEU A 52 8.78 -27.27 -2.34
CA LEU A 52 8.64 -28.53 -3.09
C LEU A 52 8.38 -28.29 -4.58
N LEU A 53 7.65 -27.22 -4.89
CA LEU A 53 7.41 -26.77 -6.27
C LEU A 53 8.58 -25.95 -6.85
N GLN A 54 9.73 -25.92 -6.17
CA GLN A 54 10.95 -25.21 -6.60
C GLN A 54 10.71 -23.71 -6.91
N GLY A 55 9.76 -23.09 -6.21
CA GLY A 55 9.42 -21.68 -6.41
C GLY A 55 8.76 -21.34 -7.76
N ARG A 56 8.30 -22.33 -8.52
CA ARG A 56 7.62 -22.12 -9.81
C ARG A 56 6.29 -21.38 -9.66
N LEU A 57 5.67 -21.48 -8.49
CA LEU A 57 4.44 -20.78 -8.16
C LEU A 57 4.70 -19.73 -7.09
N ARG A 58 3.96 -18.64 -7.18
CA ARG A 58 3.96 -17.58 -6.16
C ARG A 58 3.19 -18.05 -4.93
N PHE A 59 3.45 -17.46 -3.77
CA PHE A 59 2.78 -17.79 -2.51
C PHE A 59 1.24 -17.81 -2.64
N GLY A 60 0.66 -16.80 -3.29
CA GLY A 60 -0.79 -16.70 -3.48
C GLY A 60 -1.37 -17.85 -4.31
N GLU A 61 -0.66 -18.28 -5.35
CA GLU A 61 -1.08 -19.40 -6.22
C GLU A 61 -1.05 -20.73 -5.45
N VAL A 62 0.00 -20.94 -4.63
CA VAL A 62 0.09 -22.14 -3.78
C VAL A 62 -1.01 -22.11 -2.71
N ALA A 63 -1.24 -20.97 -2.06
CA ALA A 63 -2.29 -20.84 -1.06
C ALA A 63 -3.70 -21.10 -1.63
N GLN A 64 -3.97 -20.66 -2.87
CA GLN A 64 -5.21 -21.01 -3.56
C GLN A 64 -5.30 -22.51 -3.90
N ARG A 65 -4.24 -23.09 -4.42
CA ARG A 65 -4.19 -24.51 -4.77
C ARG A 65 -4.45 -25.41 -3.56
N LEU A 66 -3.95 -25.00 -2.39
CA LEU A 66 -4.18 -25.70 -1.12
C LEU A 66 -5.54 -25.39 -0.47
N GLY A 67 -6.36 -24.56 -1.11
CA GLY A 67 -7.66 -24.15 -0.55
C GLY A 67 -7.57 -23.23 0.68
N VAL A 68 -6.38 -22.69 0.97
CA VAL A 68 -6.13 -21.77 2.10
C VAL A 68 -6.74 -20.40 1.87
N LEU A 69 -6.75 -19.93 0.62
CA LEU A 69 -7.29 -18.64 0.21
C LEU A 69 -8.27 -18.80 -0.94
N SER A 70 -9.41 -18.12 -0.85
CA SER A 70 -10.27 -17.90 -2.02
C SER A 70 -9.63 -16.90 -3.00
N ALA A 71 -10.08 -16.91 -4.25
CA ALA A 71 -9.63 -15.93 -5.24
C ALA A 71 -9.92 -14.48 -4.80
N GLU A 72 -11.06 -14.26 -4.16
CA GLU A 72 -11.45 -12.95 -3.64
C GLU A 72 -10.55 -12.50 -2.49
N ALA A 73 -10.29 -13.39 -1.51
CA ALA A 73 -9.39 -13.10 -0.39
C ALA A 73 -7.96 -12.79 -0.88
N LEU A 74 -7.48 -13.51 -1.89
CA LEU A 74 -6.17 -13.26 -2.50
C LEU A 74 -6.14 -11.90 -3.20
N ARG A 75 -7.17 -11.56 -4.00
CA ARG A 75 -7.26 -10.24 -4.65
C ARG A 75 -7.18 -9.10 -3.63
N HIS A 76 -8.01 -9.19 -2.60
CA HIS A 76 -8.01 -8.20 -1.53
C HIS A 76 -6.64 -8.08 -0.84
N ALA A 77 -6.02 -9.21 -0.48
CA ALA A 77 -4.72 -9.23 0.19
C ALA A 77 -3.58 -8.67 -0.68
N LEU A 78 -3.60 -8.91 -2.01
CA LEU A 78 -2.62 -8.33 -2.93
C LEU A 78 -2.73 -6.81 -3.00
N ARG A 79 -3.94 -6.27 -3.08
CA ARG A 79 -4.16 -4.82 -3.06
C ARG A 79 -3.68 -4.19 -1.75
N GLU A 80 -3.98 -4.81 -0.63
CA GLU A 80 -3.50 -4.37 0.68
C GLU A 80 -1.97 -4.42 0.80
N GLN A 81 -1.35 -5.47 0.27
CA GLN A 81 0.10 -5.60 0.28
C GLN A 81 0.77 -4.44 -0.47
N VAL A 82 0.25 -4.08 -1.64
CA VAL A 82 0.75 -2.94 -2.42
C VAL A 82 0.56 -1.64 -1.65
N ARG A 83 -0.64 -1.39 -1.10
CA ARG A 83 -0.92 -0.23 -0.23
C ARG A 83 0.06 -0.15 0.93
N GLY A 84 0.24 -1.25 1.65
CA GLY A 84 1.12 -1.30 2.83
C GLY A 84 2.58 -1.04 2.50
N LYS A 85 3.10 -1.61 1.41
CA LYS A 85 4.49 -1.39 0.97
C LYS A 85 4.73 0.06 0.57
N LEU A 86 3.82 0.67 -0.18
CA LEU A 86 3.92 2.07 -0.60
C LEU A 86 3.76 3.03 0.59
N ALA A 87 2.79 2.80 1.46
CA ALA A 87 2.61 3.61 2.66
C ALA A 87 3.86 3.59 3.56
N ARG A 88 4.53 2.43 3.65
CA ARG A 88 5.80 2.31 4.39
C ARG A 88 6.92 3.16 3.80
N CYS A 89 6.97 3.35 2.48
CA CYS A 89 7.96 4.23 1.87
C CYS A 89 7.86 5.67 2.40
N LEU A 90 6.67 6.11 2.81
CA LEU A 90 6.46 7.42 3.40
C LEU A 90 7.02 7.54 4.84
N HIS A 91 7.28 6.41 5.51
CA HIS A 91 7.93 6.40 6.82
C HIS A 91 9.40 6.81 6.75
N TRP A 92 10.05 6.60 5.63
CA TRP A 92 11.48 6.85 5.49
C TRP A 92 11.76 8.36 5.36
N GLU A 93 12.59 8.88 6.23
CA GLU A 93 12.98 10.31 6.21
C GLU A 93 14.16 10.57 5.28
N ARG A 94 15.04 9.57 5.12
CA ARG A 94 16.22 9.66 4.25
C ARG A 94 16.20 8.50 3.26
N THR A 95 15.88 8.81 2.02
CA THR A 95 15.84 7.83 0.93
C THR A 95 16.55 8.36 -0.29
N GLN A 96 17.14 7.46 -1.06
CA GLN A 96 17.47 7.73 -2.44
C GLN A 96 16.33 7.18 -3.29
N HIS A 97 15.84 7.99 -4.21
CA HIS A 97 14.81 7.56 -5.16
C HIS A 97 15.26 7.89 -6.59
N VAL A 98 14.91 6.98 -7.48
CA VAL A 98 15.17 7.13 -8.90
C VAL A 98 13.87 6.87 -9.64
N PHE A 99 13.51 7.78 -10.52
CA PHE A 99 12.39 7.59 -11.43
C PHE A 99 12.92 7.18 -12.79
N VAL A 100 12.42 6.06 -13.31
CA VAL A 100 12.77 5.55 -14.65
C VAL A 100 11.50 5.54 -15.49
N ALA A 101 11.45 6.42 -16.49
CA ALA A 101 10.35 6.42 -17.46
C ALA A 101 10.57 5.29 -18.48
N GLY A 102 9.49 4.62 -18.86
CA GLY A 102 9.54 3.55 -19.84
C GLY A 102 8.26 2.74 -19.89
N GLU A 103 8.22 1.77 -20.79
CA GLU A 103 7.11 0.83 -20.87
C GLU A 103 7.14 -0.10 -19.66
N VAL A 104 6.03 -0.16 -18.94
CA VAL A 104 5.87 -0.99 -17.74
C VAL A 104 5.09 -2.24 -18.11
N LYS A 105 5.78 -3.37 -18.17
CA LYS A 105 5.15 -4.69 -18.35
C LYS A 105 4.95 -5.34 -16.98
N VAL A 106 3.77 -5.20 -16.43
CA VAL A 106 3.35 -5.87 -15.18
C VAL A 106 1.99 -6.49 -15.36
N GLU A 107 1.79 -7.59 -14.67
CA GLU A 107 0.46 -8.13 -14.48
C GLU A 107 -0.33 -7.11 -13.64
N PRO A 108 -1.46 -6.59 -14.14
CA PRO A 108 -2.21 -5.58 -13.42
C PRO A 108 -2.73 -6.15 -12.10
N LEU A 109 -2.87 -5.27 -11.11
CA LEU A 109 -3.56 -5.64 -9.89
C LEU A 109 -4.99 -6.09 -10.21
N PRO A 110 -5.49 -7.11 -9.53
CA PRO A 110 -6.90 -7.45 -9.61
C PRO A 110 -7.75 -6.22 -9.29
N ASP A 111 -8.86 -6.05 -10.02
CA ASP A 111 -9.78 -4.91 -9.90
C ASP A 111 -9.16 -3.54 -10.23
N GLY A 112 -8.12 -3.53 -11.06
CA GLY A 112 -7.46 -2.34 -11.55
C GLY A 112 -6.43 -1.70 -10.61
N PRO A 113 -5.78 -0.60 -11.03
CA PRO A 113 -4.76 0.07 -10.25
C PRO A 113 -5.34 0.72 -9.00
N LEU A 114 -4.46 1.03 -8.04
CA LEU A 114 -4.86 1.73 -6.82
C LEU A 114 -4.96 3.24 -7.08
N ALA A 115 -5.95 3.89 -6.47
CA ALA A 115 -5.97 5.34 -6.41
C ALA A 115 -4.80 5.86 -5.56
N MET A 116 -4.10 6.88 -6.06
CA MET A 116 -2.92 7.43 -5.40
C MET A 116 -3.30 8.28 -4.19
N GLU A 117 -4.36 9.05 -4.29
CA GLU A 117 -4.74 10.02 -3.27
C GLU A 117 -5.10 9.36 -1.92
N PRO A 118 -5.98 8.34 -1.85
CA PRO A 118 -6.27 7.65 -0.60
C PRO A 118 -5.03 6.96 -0.03
N LEU A 119 -4.16 6.44 -0.89
CA LEU A 119 -2.92 5.80 -0.47
C LEU A 119 -1.98 6.80 0.21
N LEU A 120 -1.80 7.99 -0.37
CA LEU A 120 -0.98 9.04 0.21
C LEU A 120 -1.56 9.52 1.54
N LEU A 121 -2.87 9.79 1.58
CA LEU A 121 -3.55 10.20 2.82
C LEU A 121 -3.36 9.18 3.93
N HIS A 122 -3.62 7.90 3.63
CA HIS A 122 -3.43 6.82 4.59
C HIS A 122 -1.96 6.71 5.06
N GLY A 123 -1.02 6.82 4.13
CA GLY A 123 0.41 6.75 4.43
C GLY A 123 0.89 7.91 5.29
N VAL A 124 0.44 9.12 5.00
CA VAL A 124 0.72 10.33 5.80
C VAL A 124 0.13 10.19 7.20
N ALA A 125 -1.16 9.87 7.31
CA ALA A 125 -1.84 9.70 8.60
C ALA A 125 -1.16 8.66 9.49
N ARG A 126 -0.62 7.59 8.90
CA ARG A 126 -0.03 6.47 9.63
C ARG A 126 1.44 6.65 9.99
N HIS A 127 2.20 7.38 9.17
CA HIS A 127 3.66 7.37 9.24
C HIS A 127 4.31 8.74 9.48
N PHE A 128 3.55 9.83 9.39
CA PHE A 128 4.10 11.14 9.67
C PHE A 128 3.89 11.51 11.14
N SER A 129 4.94 11.98 11.79
CA SER A 129 4.83 12.64 13.10
C SER A 129 4.19 14.02 12.93
N LEU A 130 3.57 14.52 14.01
CA LEU A 130 3.05 15.90 14.02
C LEU A 130 4.14 16.94 13.69
N GLU A 131 5.37 16.70 14.13
CA GLU A 131 6.49 17.57 13.83
C GLU A 131 6.81 17.59 12.34
N ARG A 132 6.88 16.40 11.72
CA ARG A 132 7.07 16.27 10.27
C ARG A 132 5.96 16.96 9.48
N MET A 133 4.71 16.76 9.90
CA MET A 133 3.55 17.43 9.31
C MET A 133 3.66 18.96 9.42
N ARG A 134 3.97 19.48 10.61
CA ARG A 134 4.15 20.92 10.83
C ARG A 134 5.27 21.50 9.96
N ASN A 135 6.39 20.80 9.86
CA ASN A 135 7.51 21.25 9.03
C ASN A 135 7.17 21.29 7.55
N LEU A 136 6.41 20.33 7.04
CA LEU A 136 5.94 20.29 5.66
C LEU A 136 4.91 21.39 5.37
N LEU A 137 4.00 21.64 6.30
CA LEU A 137 2.93 22.63 6.14
C LEU A 137 3.39 24.05 6.52
N LYS A 138 4.56 24.20 7.12
CA LYS A 138 5.07 25.50 7.60
C LYS A 138 4.99 26.63 6.56
N PRO A 139 5.28 26.42 5.27
CA PRO A 139 5.13 27.47 4.27
C PRO A 139 3.69 27.92 4.07
N ALA A 140 2.71 27.05 4.30
CA ALA A 140 1.29 27.27 4.07
C ALA A 140 0.49 27.54 5.36
N LEU A 141 1.11 27.53 6.54
CA LEU A 141 0.39 27.71 7.83
C LEU A 141 -0.31 29.06 7.99
N ASN A 142 0.13 30.09 7.25
CA ASN A 142 -0.46 31.42 7.26
C ASN A 142 -1.38 31.66 6.06
N GLU A 143 -1.56 30.68 5.20
CA GLU A 143 -2.40 30.77 4.03
C GLU A 143 -3.78 30.17 4.35
N ARG A 144 -4.81 30.75 3.75
CA ARG A 144 -6.15 30.17 3.85
C ARG A 144 -6.22 28.94 2.96
N ALA A 145 -6.56 27.81 3.54
CA ALA A 145 -6.82 26.61 2.76
C ALA A 145 -8.18 26.75 2.04
N GLU A 146 -8.19 26.47 0.76
CA GLU A 146 -9.41 26.42 -0.05
C GLU A 146 -9.58 25.05 -0.66
N LEU A 147 -10.80 24.51 -0.63
CA LEU A 147 -11.11 23.28 -1.31
C LEU A 147 -11.20 23.53 -2.82
N TRP A 148 -10.40 22.80 -3.56
CA TRP A 148 -10.45 22.85 -5.01
C TRP A 148 -11.34 21.72 -5.55
N GLY A 149 -12.63 22.04 -5.76
CA GLY A 149 -13.64 21.12 -6.24
C GLY A 149 -14.84 21.01 -5.29
N ARG A 150 -15.82 20.18 -5.69
CA ARG A 150 -16.97 19.91 -4.83
C ARG A 150 -16.55 18.97 -3.69
N ARG A 151 -17.11 19.21 -2.53
CA ARG A 151 -16.82 18.46 -1.33
C ARG A 151 -17.05 16.95 -1.50
N GLU A 152 -18.17 16.58 -2.09
CA GLU A 152 -18.53 15.18 -2.30
C GLU A 152 -17.52 14.45 -3.21
N ASP A 153 -16.99 15.16 -4.21
CA ASP A 153 -15.98 14.62 -5.12
C ASP A 153 -14.66 14.37 -4.36
N ILE A 154 -14.29 15.29 -3.45
CA ILE A 154 -13.07 15.17 -2.64
C ILE A 154 -13.22 14.03 -1.63
N GLU A 155 -14.34 13.96 -0.90
CA GLU A 155 -14.62 12.89 0.06
C GLU A 155 -14.59 11.50 -0.61
N SER A 156 -15.16 11.39 -1.80
CA SER A 156 -15.16 10.16 -2.58
C SER A 156 -13.76 9.79 -3.08
N ARG A 157 -13.00 10.75 -3.63
CA ARG A 157 -11.65 10.49 -4.16
C ARG A 157 -10.65 10.11 -3.07
N LEU A 158 -10.77 10.70 -1.88
CA LEU A 158 -9.88 10.44 -0.77
C LEU A 158 -10.30 9.21 0.05
N GLU A 159 -11.47 8.63 -0.21
CA GLU A 159 -12.04 7.52 0.57
C GLU A 159 -12.09 7.86 2.08
N LEU A 160 -12.52 9.09 2.43
CA LEU A 160 -12.52 9.57 3.80
C LEU A 160 -13.49 8.78 4.68
N ASP A 161 -13.05 8.46 5.90
CA ASP A 161 -13.93 7.95 6.94
C ASP A 161 -14.80 9.07 7.56
N ASP A 162 -15.75 8.70 8.42
CA ASP A 162 -16.71 9.64 8.99
C ASP A 162 -16.06 10.71 9.88
N GLU A 163 -14.98 10.38 10.58
CA GLU A 163 -14.23 11.32 11.42
C GLU A 163 -13.49 12.34 10.55
N GLN A 164 -12.83 11.87 9.49
CA GLN A 164 -12.14 12.72 8.52
C GLN A 164 -13.10 13.64 7.77
N LYS A 165 -14.28 13.15 7.39
CA LYS A 165 -15.34 13.96 6.78
C LYS A 165 -15.82 15.06 7.72
N LYS A 166 -15.97 14.75 9.00
CA LYS A 166 -16.34 15.73 10.02
C LYS A 166 -15.28 16.80 10.18
N LEU A 167 -14.01 16.43 10.29
CA LEU A 167 -12.91 17.38 10.37
C LEU A 167 -12.85 18.31 9.16
N LEU A 168 -13.06 17.78 7.96
CA LEU A 168 -13.14 18.57 6.74
C LEU A 168 -14.32 19.56 6.79
N SER A 169 -15.45 19.16 7.40
CA SER A 169 -16.62 20.01 7.59
C SER A 169 -16.39 21.17 8.55
N ASP A 170 -15.69 20.89 9.63
CA ASP A 170 -15.46 21.87 10.71
C ASP A 170 -14.35 22.88 10.36
N SER A 171 -13.59 22.60 9.27
CA SER A 171 -12.45 23.42 8.82
C SER A 171 -12.80 24.42 7.71
N LEU A 172 -14.04 24.38 7.19
CA LEU A 172 -14.56 25.25 6.12
C LEU A 172 -15.51 26.30 6.66
#